data_0ff38de642cd9b49b198af1b333669ea
#
_entry.id   0ff38de642cd9b49b198af1b333669ea
#
_cell.length_a   1.000
_cell.length_b   1.000
_cell.length_c   1.000
_cell.angle_alpha   90.00
_cell.angle_beta   90.00
_cell.angle_gamma   90.00
#
_symmetry.space_group_name_H-M   'P 1'
#
loop_
_entity.id
_entity.type
_entity.pdbx_description
1 polymer ?
#
loop_
_entity_poly.entity_id
_entity_poly.type
_entity_poly.pdbx_seq_one_letter_code
_entity_poly.pdbx_strand_id
1 'polypeptide(L)'
;TSYQPSAYTSVDGMERKDGSIGTLKIPSLNINMKVWEGETNTSMAKGLGHYSSTSGWDGNIGVCGHNRGAKYTIGNIKNLKDGDTITYTTVYGTRTYEVVTVETIASSDWSYLQATSDNRITITTCLANQPSKRVCVQAVEVK
;
A
#
# COMPACT_ATOMS: atom_id res chain seq x y z
N THR A 1 -24.87 8.99 -18.67
CA THR A 1 -24.22 8.00 -17.86
C THR A 1 -23.55 8.61 -16.64
N SER A 2 -23.63 7.92 -15.57
CA SER A 2 -22.88 8.32 -14.42
C SER A 2 -21.44 7.88 -14.60
N TYR A 3 -20.62 8.80 -15.03
CA TYR A 3 -19.22 8.53 -15.18
C TYR A 3 -18.54 8.57 -13.82
N GLN A 4 -17.82 7.52 -13.50
CA GLN A 4 -17.01 7.44 -12.29
C GLN A 4 -15.54 7.44 -12.70
N PRO A 5 -14.88 8.60 -12.65
CA PRO A 5 -13.48 8.66 -13.08
C PRO A 5 -12.56 7.79 -12.27
N SER A 6 -12.93 7.52 -11.00
CA SER A 6 -12.13 6.69 -10.14
C SER A 6 -12.96 6.21 -8.97
N ALA A 7 -12.64 5.02 -8.49
CA ALA A 7 -13.25 4.49 -7.29
C ALA A 7 -12.55 5.07 -6.06
N TYR A 8 -13.32 5.33 -5.03
CA TYR A 8 -12.76 5.89 -3.80
C TYR A 8 -13.60 5.47 -2.60
N THR A 9 -12.96 5.02 -1.55
CA THR A 9 -13.57 4.72 -0.27
C THR A 9 -12.87 5.55 0.80
N SER A 10 -13.65 6.31 1.57
CA SER A 10 -13.09 7.05 2.69
C SER A 10 -12.63 6.08 3.78
N VAL A 11 -11.56 6.44 4.48
CA VAL A 11 -11.10 5.65 5.63
C VAL A 11 -11.96 5.85 6.85
N ASP A 12 -12.89 6.81 6.82
CA ASP A 12 -13.84 6.99 7.91
C ASP A 12 -14.64 5.70 8.11
N GLY A 13 -14.67 5.19 9.33
CA GLY A 13 -15.36 3.95 9.62
C GLY A 13 -14.54 2.69 9.38
N MET A 14 -13.30 2.81 8.90
CA MET A 14 -12.42 1.66 8.72
C MET A 14 -11.59 1.36 9.97
N GLU A 15 -11.54 2.27 10.90
CA GLU A 15 -10.72 2.10 12.11
C GLU A 15 -11.21 0.90 12.93
N ARG A 16 -10.28 -0.01 13.24
CA ARG A 16 -10.56 -1.18 14.05
C ARG A 16 -10.29 -0.85 15.52
N LYS A 17 -10.57 -1.82 16.41
CA LYS A 17 -10.43 -1.61 17.87
C LYS A 17 -9.04 -1.12 18.27
N ASP A 18 -8.00 -1.61 17.58
CA ASP A 18 -6.63 -1.23 17.90
C ASP A 18 -6.20 0.07 17.21
N GLY A 19 -7.07 0.67 16.42
CA GLY A 19 -6.78 1.90 15.69
C GLY A 19 -6.25 1.68 14.27
N SER A 20 -5.92 0.45 13.91
CA SER A 20 -5.45 0.16 12.54
C SER A 20 -6.63 0.12 11.57
N ILE A 21 -6.36 0.34 10.29
CA ILE A 21 -7.40 0.33 9.27
C ILE A 21 -7.36 -0.91 8.39
N GLY A 22 -6.32 -1.73 8.51
CA GLY A 22 -6.24 -2.95 7.72
C GLY A 22 -5.02 -3.78 8.08
N THR A 23 -4.93 -4.96 7.46
CA THR A 23 -3.77 -5.85 7.58
C THR A 23 -3.32 -6.25 6.20
N LEU A 24 -2.04 -6.05 5.91
CA LEU A 24 -1.45 -6.35 4.61
C LEU A 24 -0.51 -7.53 4.76
N LYS A 25 -0.65 -8.51 3.87
CA LYS A 25 0.19 -9.70 3.85
C LYS A 25 0.81 -9.88 2.48
N ILE A 26 2.11 -10.20 2.47
CA ILE A 26 2.84 -10.55 1.25
C ILE A 26 3.52 -11.88 1.54
N PRO A 27 2.87 -13.02 1.19
CA PRO A 27 3.38 -14.34 1.60
C PRO A 27 4.78 -14.65 1.09
N SER A 28 5.10 -14.25 -0.14
CA SER A 28 6.41 -14.55 -0.72
C SER A 28 7.56 -13.86 0.01
N LEU A 29 7.28 -12.81 0.77
CA LEU A 29 8.28 -12.07 1.53
C LEU A 29 8.09 -12.24 3.04
N ASN A 30 7.13 -13.07 3.43
CA ASN A 30 6.79 -13.30 4.84
C ASN A 30 6.44 -12.00 5.56
N ILE A 31 5.72 -11.11 4.88
CA ILE A 31 5.27 -9.84 5.44
C ILE A 31 3.83 -9.99 5.90
N ASN A 32 3.56 -9.54 7.13
CA ASN A 32 2.23 -9.51 7.73
C ASN A 32 2.21 -8.32 8.68
N MET A 33 1.68 -7.21 8.21
CA MET A 33 1.70 -5.96 8.97
C MET A 33 0.36 -5.27 8.97
N LYS A 34 0.06 -4.58 10.06
CA LYS A 34 -1.12 -3.73 10.14
C LYS A 34 -0.86 -2.41 9.42
N VAL A 35 -1.93 -1.80 8.93
CA VAL A 35 -1.88 -0.51 8.24
C VAL A 35 -2.58 0.52 9.11
N TRP A 36 -1.94 1.65 9.29
CA TRP A 36 -2.44 2.77 10.10
C TRP A 36 -2.65 3.97 9.19
N GLU A 37 -3.61 4.80 9.54
CA GLU A 37 -3.86 5.99 8.72
C GLU A 37 -2.72 7.00 8.84
N GLY A 38 -2.30 7.56 7.70
CA GLY A 38 -1.29 8.58 7.62
C GLY A 38 0.09 8.04 7.26
N GLU A 39 0.82 8.83 6.49
CA GLU A 39 2.20 8.52 6.08
C GLU A 39 3.21 9.19 7.00
N THR A 40 3.04 8.99 8.31
CA THR A 40 3.88 9.62 9.31
C THR A 40 4.83 8.61 9.95
N ASN A 41 5.87 9.11 10.59
CA ASN A 41 6.78 8.24 11.34
C ASN A 41 6.05 7.48 12.44
N THR A 42 5.04 8.09 13.04
CA THR A 42 4.23 7.43 14.07
C THR A 42 3.51 6.21 13.52
N SER A 43 2.87 6.34 12.35
CA SER A 43 2.19 5.23 11.69
C SER A 43 3.18 4.15 11.27
N MET A 44 4.29 4.53 10.66
CA MET A 44 5.27 3.57 10.15
C MET A 44 6.07 2.90 11.26
N ALA A 45 6.07 3.46 12.46
CA ALA A 45 6.69 2.80 13.61
C ALA A 45 5.87 1.62 14.11
N LYS A 46 4.59 1.54 13.75
CA LYS A 46 3.67 0.47 14.16
C LYS A 46 3.44 -0.55 13.05
N GLY A 47 3.75 -0.21 11.83
CA GLY A 47 3.51 -1.05 10.67
C GLY A 47 3.61 -0.22 9.41
N LEU A 48 2.58 -0.27 8.58
CA LEU A 48 2.52 0.51 7.34
C LEU A 48 1.64 1.74 7.52
N GLY A 49 1.94 2.79 6.78
CA GLY A 49 1.12 3.99 6.78
C GLY A 49 0.31 4.08 5.50
N HIS A 50 -0.95 4.49 5.62
CA HIS A 50 -1.82 4.73 4.47
C HIS A 50 -1.68 6.18 4.04
N TYR A 51 -1.48 6.39 2.73
CA TYR A 51 -1.45 7.76 2.19
C TYR A 51 -2.86 8.35 2.25
N SER A 52 -3.02 9.40 3.02
CA SER A 52 -4.34 9.99 3.30
C SER A 52 -5.05 10.49 2.03
N SER A 53 -4.29 10.80 0.99
CA SER A 53 -4.86 11.26 -0.28
C SER A 53 -5.38 10.13 -1.16
N THR A 54 -5.18 8.87 -0.77
CA THR A 54 -5.59 7.72 -1.56
C THR A 54 -6.81 7.05 -0.96
N SER A 55 -7.43 6.15 -1.73
CA SER A 55 -8.59 5.40 -1.27
C SER A 55 -8.23 4.47 -0.13
N GLY A 56 -9.21 4.15 0.71
CA GLY A 56 -9.06 3.19 1.77
C GLY A 56 -9.37 1.76 1.33
N TRP A 57 -10.19 1.57 0.30
CA TRP A 57 -10.61 0.23 -0.12
C TRP A 57 -10.81 0.12 -1.63
N ASP A 58 -11.83 0.78 -2.19
CA ASP A 58 -12.07 0.73 -3.63
C ASP A 58 -11.11 1.67 -4.35
N GLY A 59 -10.61 1.23 -5.50
CA GLY A 59 -9.68 2.03 -6.29
C GLY A 59 -8.24 1.81 -5.86
N ASN A 60 -7.44 2.84 -5.95
CA ASN A 60 -6.00 2.77 -5.66
C ASN A 60 -5.73 3.07 -4.19
N ILE A 61 -5.27 2.05 -3.47
CA ILE A 61 -4.90 2.17 -2.05
C ILE A 61 -3.40 2.41 -1.99
N GLY A 62 -2.97 3.53 -1.42
CA GLY A 62 -1.54 3.83 -1.27
C GLY A 62 -1.06 3.57 0.14
N VAL A 63 0.01 2.80 0.28
CA VAL A 63 0.63 2.52 1.57
C VAL A 63 2.14 2.69 1.47
N CYS A 64 2.76 3.00 2.60
CA CYS A 64 4.21 3.17 2.66
C CYS A 64 4.77 2.55 3.94
N GLY A 65 6.04 2.25 3.91
CA GLY A 65 6.73 1.70 5.05
C GLY A 65 8.22 1.98 5.00
N HIS A 66 8.90 1.68 6.09
CA HIS A 66 10.36 1.84 6.16
C HIS A 66 11.05 0.74 5.36
N ASN A 67 12.16 1.10 4.73
CA ASN A 67 12.95 0.14 3.99
C ASN A 67 13.96 -0.59 4.87
N ARG A 68 14.21 -0.08 6.07
CA ARG A 68 15.13 -0.70 7.02
C ARG A 68 14.79 -0.25 8.44
N GLY A 69 15.27 -1.01 9.41
CA GLY A 69 15.02 -0.76 10.82
C GLY A 69 14.88 -2.09 11.55
N ALA A 70 14.62 -2.02 12.85
CA ALA A 70 14.51 -3.20 13.68
C ALA A 70 13.19 -3.96 13.47
N LYS A 71 12.12 -3.23 13.15
CA LYS A 71 10.78 -3.81 13.02
C LYS A 71 10.01 -3.11 11.90
N TYR A 72 8.99 -3.81 11.39
CA TYR A 72 8.00 -3.23 10.47
C TYR A 72 8.63 -2.61 9.23
N THR A 73 9.56 -3.36 8.61
CA THR A 73 10.22 -2.89 7.40
C THR A 73 9.75 -3.69 6.20
N ILE A 74 9.69 -3.02 5.05
CA ILE A 74 9.29 -3.64 3.79
C ILE A 74 10.34 -3.38 2.70
N GLY A 75 11.60 -3.21 3.10
CA GLY A 75 12.67 -2.93 2.14
C GLY A 75 12.85 -4.00 1.06
N ASN A 76 12.37 -5.22 1.32
CA ASN A 76 12.48 -6.32 0.37
C ASN A 76 11.35 -6.37 -0.67
N ILE A 77 10.43 -5.41 -0.69
CA ILE A 77 9.38 -5.40 -1.74
C ILE A 77 9.97 -5.24 -3.14
N LYS A 78 11.18 -4.71 -3.24
CA LYS A 78 11.88 -4.61 -4.53
C LYS A 78 12.15 -5.99 -5.17
N ASN A 79 12.04 -7.05 -4.40
CA ASN A 79 12.25 -8.42 -4.87
C ASN A 79 10.96 -9.08 -5.35
N LEU A 80 9.82 -8.38 -5.27
CA LEU A 80 8.57 -8.91 -5.79
C LEU A 80 8.62 -9.02 -7.30
N LYS A 81 7.86 -9.98 -7.83
CA LYS A 81 7.80 -10.26 -9.26
C LYS A 81 6.36 -10.27 -9.72
N ASP A 82 6.16 -10.08 -11.02
CA ASP A 82 4.84 -10.23 -11.62
C ASP A 82 4.23 -11.57 -11.19
N GLY A 83 2.99 -11.52 -10.75
CA GLY A 83 2.29 -12.71 -10.32
C GLY A 83 2.36 -12.99 -8.83
N ASP A 84 3.28 -12.35 -8.10
CA ASP A 84 3.28 -12.45 -6.64
C ASP A 84 2.00 -11.83 -6.09
N THR A 85 1.51 -12.35 -4.97
CA THR A 85 0.23 -11.91 -4.43
C THR A 85 0.41 -11.08 -3.17
N ILE A 86 -0.51 -10.14 -3.01
CA ILE A 86 -0.63 -9.30 -1.82
C ILE A 86 -2.08 -9.41 -1.36
N THR A 87 -2.27 -9.67 -0.08
CA THR A 87 -3.61 -9.77 0.50
C THR A 87 -3.83 -8.60 1.44
N TYR A 88 -4.96 -7.92 1.29
CA TYR A 88 -5.31 -6.79 2.15
C TYR A 88 -6.67 -7.02 2.77
N THR A 89 -6.73 -6.99 4.10
CA THR A 89 -7.94 -7.24 4.88
C THR A 89 -8.33 -5.99 5.64
N THR A 90 -9.60 -5.61 5.54
CA THR A 90 -10.18 -4.47 6.27
C THR A 90 -11.53 -4.87 6.84
N VAL A 91 -12.23 -3.89 7.42
CA VAL A 91 -13.62 -4.13 7.88
C VAL A 91 -14.56 -4.50 6.73
N TYR A 92 -14.17 -4.21 5.49
CA TYR A 92 -14.98 -4.53 4.31
C TYR A 92 -14.75 -5.94 3.79
N GLY A 93 -13.71 -6.63 4.26
CA GLY A 93 -13.40 -7.98 3.83
C GLY A 93 -11.93 -8.13 3.45
N THR A 94 -11.65 -9.11 2.60
CA THR A 94 -10.29 -9.42 2.16
C THR A 94 -10.25 -9.42 0.63
N ARG A 95 -9.23 -8.76 0.08
CA ARG A 95 -8.93 -8.78 -1.36
C ARG A 95 -7.53 -9.32 -1.59
N THR A 96 -7.38 -10.06 -2.68
CA THR A 96 -6.08 -10.51 -3.16
C THR A 96 -5.71 -9.74 -4.40
N TYR A 97 -4.49 -9.23 -4.41
CA TYR A 97 -3.94 -8.45 -5.53
C TYR A 97 -2.75 -9.18 -6.10
N GLU A 98 -2.55 -9.05 -7.41
CA GLU A 98 -1.41 -9.66 -8.09
C GLU A 98 -0.48 -8.56 -8.58
N VAL A 99 0.81 -8.70 -8.29
CA VAL A 99 1.82 -7.69 -8.65
C VAL A 99 1.93 -7.58 -10.17
N VAL A 100 1.85 -6.35 -10.66
CA VAL A 100 1.99 -6.04 -12.09
C VAL A 100 3.14 -5.07 -12.36
N THR A 101 3.62 -4.34 -11.35
CA THR A 101 4.67 -3.34 -11.52
C THR A 101 5.58 -3.34 -10.30
N VAL A 102 6.89 -3.36 -10.54
CA VAL A 102 7.90 -3.12 -9.50
C VAL A 102 8.93 -2.19 -10.12
N GLU A 103 9.01 -0.95 -9.64
CA GLU A 103 9.87 0.07 -10.24
C GLU A 103 10.52 0.94 -9.18
N THR A 104 11.59 1.60 -9.57
CA THR A 104 12.21 2.66 -8.79
C THR A 104 11.73 4.00 -9.36
N ILE A 105 11.16 4.84 -8.50
CA ILE A 105 10.61 6.12 -8.90
C ILE A 105 11.27 7.24 -8.09
N ALA A 106 11.15 8.48 -8.58
CA ALA A 106 11.58 9.63 -7.79
C ALA A 106 10.66 9.81 -6.59
N SER A 107 11.21 10.28 -5.47
CA SER A 107 10.42 10.50 -4.25
C SER A 107 9.33 11.56 -4.46
N SER A 108 9.47 12.39 -5.47
CA SER A 108 8.48 13.41 -5.83
C SER A 108 7.48 12.95 -6.88
N ASP A 109 7.55 11.71 -7.32
CA ASP A 109 6.64 11.18 -8.34
C ASP A 109 5.38 10.62 -7.66
N TRP A 110 4.32 11.37 -7.70
CA TRP A 110 3.03 11.00 -7.10
C TRP A 110 2.06 10.37 -8.09
N SER A 111 2.49 10.15 -9.33
CA SER A 111 1.60 9.62 -10.38
C SER A 111 1.05 8.23 -10.04
N TYR A 112 1.81 7.44 -9.30
CA TYR A 112 1.39 6.09 -8.91
C TYR A 112 0.35 6.08 -7.79
N LEU A 113 0.11 7.20 -7.14
CA LEU A 113 -0.85 7.32 -6.05
C LEU A 113 -2.16 7.96 -6.48
N GLN A 114 -2.30 8.27 -7.75
CA GLN A 114 -3.53 8.87 -8.25
C GLN A 114 -4.67 7.87 -8.28
N ALA A 115 -5.89 8.38 -8.19
CA ALA A 115 -7.08 7.55 -8.21
C ALA A 115 -7.19 6.79 -9.53
N THR A 116 -7.68 5.56 -9.44
CA THR A 116 -7.85 4.69 -10.59
C THR A 116 -9.26 4.14 -10.65
N SER A 117 -9.65 3.62 -11.81
CA SER A 117 -10.96 3.01 -11.97
C SER A 117 -10.95 1.51 -11.60
N ASP A 118 -9.77 0.92 -11.50
CA ASP A 118 -9.63 -0.47 -11.04
C ASP A 118 -9.30 -0.49 -9.55
N ASN A 119 -9.43 -1.67 -8.95
CA ASN A 119 -8.99 -1.88 -7.58
C ASN A 119 -7.53 -2.31 -7.61
N ARG A 120 -6.67 -1.51 -7.01
CA ARG A 120 -5.25 -1.82 -6.91
C ARG A 120 -4.67 -1.30 -5.62
N ILE A 121 -3.50 -1.80 -5.29
CA ILE A 121 -2.75 -1.33 -4.14
C ILE A 121 -1.37 -0.91 -4.60
N THR A 122 -0.92 0.25 -4.10
CA THR A 122 0.39 0.81 -4.43
C THR A 122 1.19 0.89 -3.13
N ILE A 123 2.35 0.25 -3.12
CA ILE A 123 3.21 0.20 -1.94
C ILE A 123 4.53 0.89 -2.28
N THR A 124 4.94 1.82 -1.44
CA THR A 124 6.21 2.53 -1.64
C THR A 124 7.10 2.40 -0.42
N THR A 125 8.40 2.44 -0.66
CA THR A 125 9.39 2.52 0.40
C THR A 125 10.64 3.19 -0.13
N CYS A 126 11.42 3.79 0.76
CA CYS A 126 12.68 4.42 0.37
C CYS A 126 13.70 3.38 -0.08
N LEU A 127 14.56 3.74 -1.03
CA LEU A 127 15.74 2.94 -1.31
C LEU A 127 16.80 3.25 -0.27
N ALA A 128 17.52 2.22 0.15
CA ALA A 128 18.61 2.38 1.10
C ALA A 128 19.63 3.37 0.53
N ASN A 129 20.00 4.35 1.34
CA ASN A 129 20.99 5.36 1.00
C ASN A 129 20.66 6.23 -0.22
N GLN A 130 19.39 6.24 -0.65
CA GLN A 130 18.94 7.07 -1.76
C GLN A 130 17.59 7.73 -1.40
N PRO A 131 17.61 8.74 -0.53
CA PRO A 131 16.36 9.35 -0.05
C PRO A 131 15.53 10.04 -1.14
N SER A 132 16.13 10.35 -2.27
CA SER A 132 15.39 10.96 -3.40
C SER A 132 14.66 9.95 -4.26
N LYS A 133 14.77 8.65 -3.95
CA LYS A 133 14.15 7.59 -4.73
C LYS A 133 13.35 6.66 -3.85
N ARG A 134 12.36 6.00 -4.46
CA ARG A 134 11.52 5.02 -3.76
C ARG A 134 11.32 3.81 -4.65
N VAL A 135 11.17 2.65 -4.01
CA VAL A 135 10.64 1.47 -4.70
C VAL A 135 9.14 1.60 -4.71
N CYS A 136 8.52 1.37 -5.86
CA CYS A 136 7.07 1.41 -6.01
C CYS A 136 6.59 0.09 -6.57
N VAL A 137 5.67 -0.54 -5.85
CA VAL A 137 5.04 -1.79 -6.28
C VAL A 137 3.57 -1.52 -6.47
N GLN A 138 3.03 -1.94 -7.61
CA GLN A 138 1.59 -1.90 -7.85
C GLN A 138 1.07 -3.31 -8.10
N ALA A 139 -0.07 -3.62 -7.52
CA ALA A 139 -0.75 -4.89 -7.69
C ALA A 139 -2.23 -4.62 -7.93
N VAL A 140 -2.86 -5.44 -8.78
CA VAL A 140 -4.24 -5.26 -9.20
C VAL A 140 -5.07 -6.41 -8.65
N GLU A 141 -6.31 -6.12 -8.25
CA GLU A 141 -7.18 -7.13 -7.69
C GLU A 141 -7.40 -8.30 -8.63
N VAL A 142 -7.27 -9.50 -8.09
CA VAL A 142 -7.52 -10.76 -8.80
C VAL A 142 -8.91 -11.23 -8.43
N LYS A 143 -9.67 -11.59 -9.44
CA LYS A 143 -11.05 -12.06 -9.24
C LYS A 143 -11.19 -13.53 -9.52
#